data_417d4eb2cd055a396fbdcfcce5f66c57
#
_entry.id   417d4eb2cd055a396fbdcfcce5f66c57
#
_cell.length_a   1.000
_cell.length_b   1.000
_cell.length_c   1.000
_cell.angle_alpha   90.00
_cell.angle_beta   90.00
_cell.angle_gamma   90.00
#
_symmetry.space_group_name_H-M   'P 1'
#
loop_
_entity.id
_entity.type
_entity.pdbx_description
1 polymer ?
#
loop_
_entity_poly.entity_id
_entity_poly.type
_entity_poly.pdbx_seq_one_letter_code
_entity_poly.pdbx_strand_id
1 'polypeptide(L)'
;LHVNDSVDGCEMWIMDNPDFPLIWEIQNNPLGINWKVAPVTLPPHNLKEEIIHSPEKMGSIYYAYPTPNGIQTPVPEGYSPFHYGRHGSRWMTSDERYLEVIRVFDTFHNKSGLTDLGEDVRLRLQKVWENARGRGGNLTPLGERQHKAIAKRLYQQYPHIFRDSANISARSSVSVRCIMSMSAFTEQLKELNPSLQITREANQRHMDYIAYTSPEAEKLGSASAPWRTAFHTFEENHIHPERL
;
A
#
# COMPACT_ATOMS: atom_id res chain seq x y z
N LEU A 1 5.09 -24.13 13.21
CA LEU A 1 3.83 -24.53 13.86
C LEU A 1 3.02 -25.40 12.92
N HIS A 2 2.49 -26.53 13.42
CA HIS A 2 1.54 -27.39 12.71
C HIS A 2 0.18 -27.27 13.40
N VAL A 3 -0.84 -26.95 12.65
CA VAL A 3 -2.22 -26.80 13.11
C VAL A 3 -3.06 -27.81 12.36
N ASN A 4 -3.87 -28.57 13.07
CA ASN A 4 -4.79 -29.56 12.51
C ASN A 4 -6.20 -29.20 12.97
N ASP A 5 -7.15 -29.12 12.04
CA ASP A 5 -8.56 -29.00 12.36
C ASP A 5 -9.14 -30.42 12.56
N SER A 6 -9.68 -30.65 13.74
CA SER A 6 -10.27 -31.95 14.10
C SER A 6 -11.65 -32.20 13.47
N VAL A 7 -12.27 -31.19 12.85
CA VAL A 7 -13.61 -31.29 12.25
C VAL A 7 -13.56 -31.78 10.82
N ASP A 8 -12.73 -31.17 9.99
CA ASP A 8 -12.64 -31.49 8.55
C ASP A 8 -11.24 -32.00 8.15
N GLY A 9 -10.33 -32.16 9.10
CA GLY A 9 -9.00 -32.73 8.87
C GLY A 9 -8.05 -31.84 8.08
N CYS A 10 -8.37 -30.55 7.94
CA CYS A 10 -7.48 -29.57 7.30
C CYS A 10 -6.19 -29.42 8.11
N GLU A 11 -5.07 -29.50 7.45
CA GLU A 11 -3.74 -29.33 8.06
C GLU A 11 -3.06 -28.08 7.52
N MET A 12 -2.47 -27.30 8.42
CA MET A 12 -1.78 -26.07 8.07
C MET A 12 -0.41 -26.02 8.77
N TRP A 13 0.63 -25.76 7.99
CA TRP A 13 1.97 -25.49 8.49
C TRP A 13 2.26 -24.01 8.40
N ILE A 14 2.56 -23.41 9.55
CA ILE A 14 2.90 -22.01 9.68
C ILE A 14 4.39 -21.93 10.02
N MET A 15 5.12 -21.08 9.32
CA MET A 15 6.53 -20.83 9.60
C MET A 15 6.67 -20.33 11.04
N ASP A 16 7.55 -20.97 11.81
CA ASP A 16 7.87 -20.57 13.18
C ASP A 16 8.88 -19.40 13.14
N ASN A 17 8.40 -18.27 12.67
CA ASN A 17 9.15 -17.01 12.64
C ASN A 17 8.22 -15.95 13.23
N PRO A 18 8.50 -15.42 14.43
CA PRO A 18 7.67 -14.41 15.08
C PRO A 18 7.59 -13.11 14.30
N ASP A 19 8.62 -12.78 13.52
CA ASP A 19 8.69 -11.55 12.74
C ASP A 19 7.93 -11.67 11.41
N PHE A 20 7.75 -12.91 10.93
CA PHE A 20 7.09 -13.18 9.65
C PHE A 20 6.38 -14.55 9.66
N PRO A 21 5.25 -14.68 10.35
CA PRO A 21 4.47 -15.92 10.35
C PRO A 21 3.79 -16.11 9.00
N LEU A 22 4.38 -16.93 8.14
CA LEU A 22 3.82 -17.27 6.83
C LEU A 22 3.22 -18.67 6.88
N ILE A 23 2.01 -18.84 6.35
CA ILE A 23 1.48 -20.18 6.10
C ILE A 23 2.33 -20.83 5.01
N TRP A 24 3.01 -21.92 5.37
CA TRP A 24 3.94 -22.60 4.48
C TRP A 24 3.26 -23.65 3.60
N GLU A 25 2.28 -24.33 4.14
CA GLU A 25 1.59 -25.41 3.46
C GLU A 25 0.18 -25.58 4.01
N ILE A 26 -0.77 -25.88 3.13
CA ILE A 26 -2.13 -26.32 3.48
C ILE A 26 -2.40 -27.64 2.77
N GLN A 27 -2.85 -28.64 3.53
CA GLN A 27 -3.30 -29.93 3.03
C GLN A 27 -4.72 -30.25 3.53
N ASN A 28 -5.39 -31.12 2.82
CA ASN A 28 -6.75 -31.57 3.15
C ASN A 28 -7.76 -30.41 3.32
N ASN A 29 -7.56 -29.31 2.56
CA ASN A 29 -8.49 -28.20 2.62
C ASN A 29 -9.87 -28.64 2.12
N PRO A 30 -10.95 -28.41 2.88
CA PRO A 30 -12.31 -28.81 2.49
C PRO A 30 -12.79 -28.18 1.17
N LEU A 31 -12.20 -27.08 0.74
CA LEU A 31 -12.44 -26.45 -0.56
C LEU A 31 -11.60 -27.06 -1.69
N GLY A 32 -10.81 -28.10 -1.42
CA GLY A 32 -9.94 -28.75 -2.38
C GLY A 32 -8.69 -27.94 -2.80
N ILE A 33 -8.44 -26.81 -2.15
CA ILE A 33 -7.31 -25.94 -2.46
C ILE A 33 -6.11 -26.26 -1.56
N ASN A 34 -5.31 -27.23 -1.97
CA ASN A 34 -4.05 -27.56 -1.29
C ASN A 34 -2.91 -26.82 -1.96
N TRP A 35 -1.98 -26.30 -1.16
CA TRP A 35 -0.81 -25.62 -1.68
C TRP A 35 0.38 -25.69 -0.73
N LYS A 36 1.55 -25.50 -1.30
CA LYS A 36 2.82 -25.42 -0.56
C LYS A 36 3.65 -24.30 -1.16
N VAL A 37 4.26 -23.49 -0.32
CA VAL A 37 5.20 -22.46 -0.78
C VAL A 37 6.40 -23.14 -1.41
N ALA A 38 6.72 -22.80 -2.64
CA ALA A 38 7.96 -23.22 -3.26
C ALA A 38 9.16 -22.61 -2.49
N PRO A 39 10.33 -23.27 -2.47
CA PRO A 39 11.50 -22.74 -1.79
C PRO A 39 11.80 -21.31 -2.27
N VAL A 40 11.64 -20.34 -1.39
CA VAL A 40 11.97 -18.96 -1.67
C VAL A 40 13.42 -18.74 -1.24
N THR A 41 14.33 -18.73 -2.20
CA THR A 41 15.68 -18.28 -1.95
C THR A 41 15.68 -16.76 -2.07
N LEU A 42 15.57 -16.06 -0.96
CA LEU A 42 15.81 -14.63 -0.93
C LEU A 42 17.33 -14.43 -1.09
N PRO A 43 17.78 -13.69 -2.10
CA PRO A 43 19.18 -13.30 -2.15
C PRO A 43 19.50 -12.48 -0.89
N PRO A 44 20.74 -12.54 -0.39
CA PRO A 44 21.14 -11.73 0.76
C PRO A 44 20.83 -10.26 0.45
N HIS A 45 19.85 -9.70 1.15
CA HIS A 45 19.32 -8.38 0.89
C HIS A 45 20.12 -7.37 1.72
N ASN A 46 21.01 -6.64 1.07
CA ASN A 46 21.68 -5.51 1.70
C ASN A 46 20.85 -4.24 1.47
N LEU A 47 19.93 -3.97 2.40
CA LEU A 47 19.05 -2.81 2.35
C LEU A 47 19.82 -1.49 2.17
N LYS A 48 20.99 -1.35 2.81
CA LYS A 48 21.82 -0.16 2.69
C LYS A 48 22.32 0.06 1.26
N GLU A 49 22.82 -1.00 0.62
CA GLU A 49 23.26 -0.92 -0.77
C GLU A 49 22.10 -0.65 -1.72
N GLU A 50 20.96 -1.29 -1.50
CA GLU A 50 19.77 -1.06 -2.31
C GLU A 50 19.29 0.40 -2.21
N ILE A 51 19.29 0.99 -1.04
CA ILE A 51 18.92 2.39 -0.83
C ILE A 51 19.93 3.35 -1.49
N ILE A 52 21.23 3.04 -1.41
CA ILE A 52 22.27 3.85 -2.08
C ILE A 52 22.05 3.85 -3.59
N HIS A 53 21.72 2.70 -4.19
CA HIS A 53 21.53 2.58 -5.64
C HIS A 53 20.14 3.03 -6.11
N SER A 54 19.14 2.98 -5.27
CA SER A 54 17.74 3.29 -5.58
C SER A 54 17.09 4.07 -4.44
N PRO A 55 17.52 5.30 -4.17
CA PRO A 55 17.04 6.09 -3.01
C PRO A 55 15.53 6.39 -3.10
N GLU A 56 14.94 6.37 -4.28
CA GLU A 56 13.49 6.53 -4.48
C GLU A 56 12.68 5.44 -3.78
N LYS A 57 13.23 4.27 -3.50
CA LYS A 57 12.55 3.19 -2.75
C LYS A 57 12.25 3.58 -1.30
N MET A 58 12.99 4.54 -0.74
CA MET A 58 12.67 5.12 0.56
C MET A 58 11.47 6.07 0.51
N GLY A 59 11.03 6.44 -0.68
CA GLY A 59 9.93 7.37 -0.89
C GLY A 59 8.57 6.86 -0.41
N SER A 60 8.47 5.62 0.09
CA SER A 60 7.22 5.04 0.61
C SER A 60 6.05 5.31 -0.33
N ILE A 61 5.09 6.15 0.10
CA ILE A 61 3.90 6.51 -0.67
C ILE A 61 4.22 7.23 -2.00
N TYR A 62 5.38 7.84 -2.14
CA TYR A 62 5.83 8.49 -3.37
C TYR A 62 6.43 7.50 -4.38
N TYR A 63 6.82 6.29 -3.93
CA TYR A 63 7.29 5.19 -4.77
C TYR A 63 6.20 4.12 -4.98
N ALA A 64 4.95 4.43 -4.68
CA ALA A 64 3.84 3.51 -4.88
C ALA A 64 3.68 3.15 -6.37
N TYR A 65 3.30 1.90 -6.62
CA TYR A 65 2.99 1.37 -7.95
C TYR A 65 4.15 1.45 -8.97
N PRO A 66 5.34 0.89 -8.68
CA PRO A 66 6.35 0.69 -9.70
C PRO A 66 5.79 -0.18 -10.82
N THR A 67 6.33 -0.04 -12.03
CA THR A 67 5.92 -0.91 -13.13
C THR A 67 6.34 -2.34 -12.83
N PRO A 68 5.41 -3.31 -12.75
CA PRO A 68 5.76 -4.68 -12.45
C PRO A 68 6.52 -5.34 -13.61
N ASN A 69 7.54 -6.10 -13.28
CA ASN A 69 8.30 -6.96 -14.21
C ASN A 69 7.80 -8.41 -14.07
N GLY A 70 6.52 -8.64 -14.18
CA GLY A 70 5.93 -9.95 -13.88
C GLY A 70 5.39 -10.68 -15.10
N ILE A 71 5.25 -12.00 -14.94
CA ILE A 71 4.54 -12.86 -15.89
C ILE A 71 3.05 -12.51 -15.79
N GLN A 72 2.43 -12.31 -16.94
CA GLN A 72 1.00 -12.08 -17.02
C GLN A 72 0.27 -13.41 -16.79
N THR A 73 -0.61 -13.44 -15.80
CA THR A 73 -1.46 -14.60 -15.57
C THR A 73 -2.73 -14.46 -16.40
N PRO A 74 -3.10 -15.46 -17.23
CA PRO A 74 -4.34 -15.42 -17.96
C PRO A 74 -5.54 -15.45 -16.99
N VAL A 75 -6.62 -14.78 -17.36
CA VAL A 75 -7.90 -14.91 -16.64
C VAL A 75 -8.50 -16.26 -16.99
N PRO A 76 -8.80 -17.13 -16.02
CA PRO A 76 -9.49 -18.40 -16.29
C PRO A 76 -10.87 -18.17 -16.93
N GLU A 77 -11.30 -19.12 -17.76
CA GLU A 77 -12.63 -19.06 -18.37
C GLU A 77 -13.74 -19.07 -17.31
N GLY A 78 -14.78 -18.27 -17.51
CA GLY A 78 -15.91 -18.16 -16.57
C GLY A 78 -15.70 -17.19 -15.41
N TYR A 79 -14.53 -16.56 -15.29
CA TYR A 79 -14.26 -15.56 -14.24
C TYR A 79 -14.40 -14.13 -14.76
N SER A 80 -14.99 -13.28 -13.93
CA SER A 80 -15.00 -11.83 -14.15
C SER A 80 -13.83 -11.19 -13.41
N PRO A 81 -13.15 -10.21 -13.99
CA PRO A 81 -12.04 -9.53 -13.33
C PRO A 81 -12.55 -8.66 -12.19
N PHE A 82 -11.85 -8.71 -11.10
CA PHE A 82 -12.01 -7.81 -9.96
C PHE A 82 -10.69 -7.09 -9.70
N HIS A 83 -10.72 -5.76 -9.72
CA HIS A 83 -9.55 -4.94 -9.39
C HIS A 83 -9.76 -4.25 -8.05
N TYR A 84 -8.89 -4.54 -7.10
CA TYR A 84 -8.83 -3.85 -5.82
C TYR A 84 -7.48 -3.13 -5.72
N GLY A 85 -7.52 -1.84 -5.43
CA GLY A 85 -6.31 -1.01 -5.37
C GLY A 85 -6.36 -0.01 -4.24
N ARG A 86 -5.19 0.42 -3.81
CA ARG A 86 -5.01 1.56 -2.93
C ARG A 86 -4.97 2.84 -3.79
N HIS A 87 -5.24 4.01 -3.19
CA HIS A 87 -5.00 5.31 -3.84
C HIS A 87 -3.54 5.44 -4.33
N GLY A 88 -3.31 6.24 -5.35
CA GLY A 88 -1.97 6.57 -5.85
C GLY A 88 -1.13 7.38 -4.88
N SER A 89 0.05 7.79 -5.31
CA SER A 89 0.92 8.68 -4.54
C SER A 89 0.17 9.93 -4.07
N ARG A 90 0.35 10.27 -2.81
CA ARG A 90 -0.32 11.40 -2.16
C ARG A 90 0.65 12.25 -1.37
N TRP A 91 0.26 13.48 -1.10
CA TRP A 91 0.94 14.31 -0.11
C TRP A 91 0.84 13.67 1.29
N MET A 92 1.75 14.01 2.21
CA MET A 92 1.63 13.58 3.60
C MET A 92 0.26 13.95 4.17
N THR A 93 -0.22 13.20 5.15
CA THR A 93 -1.59 13.34 5.67
C THR A 93 -1.89 14.66 6.36
N SER A 94 -0.85 15.36 6.81
CA SER A 94 -0.97 16.67 7.40
C SER A 94 0.24 17.55 7.06
N ASP A 95 0.04 18.84 7.05
CA ASP A 95 1.08 19.85 6.88
C ASP A 95 2.11 19.81 8.00
N GLU A 96 1.69 19.47 9.22
CA GLU A 96 2.55 19.39 10.39
C GLU A 96 3.71 18.39 10.19
N ARG A 97 3.50 17.28 9.50
CA ARG A 97 4.55 16.29 9.22
C ARG A 97 5.71 16.86 8.38
N TYR A 98 5.47 17.86 7.55
CA TYR A 98 6.53 18.58 6.85
C TYR A 98 7.20 19.59 7.77
N LEU A 99 6.39 20.33 8.55
CA LEU A 99 6.86 21.39 9.42
C LEU A 99 7.73 20.87 10.56
N GLU A 100 7.44 19.69 11.12
CA GLU A 100 8.28 19.05 12.14
C GLU A 100 9.72 18.91 11.68
N VAL A 101 9.93 18.40 10.48
CA VAL A 101 11.29 18.22 9.93
C VAL A 101 11.94 19.58 9.63
N ILE A 102 11.19 20.50 9.02
CA ILE A 102 11.69 21.84 8.69
C ILE A 102 12.14 22.60 9.94
N ARG A 103 11.36 22.55 11.02
CA ARG A 103 11.72 23.20 12.31
C ARG A 103 13.02 22.69 12.88
N VAL A 104 13.33 21.40 12.73
CA VAL A 104 14.62 20.85 13.16
C VAL A 104 15.76 21.52 12.39
N PHE A 105 15.68 21.58 11.07
CA PHE A 105 16.69 22.20 10.23
C PHE A 105 16.81 23.71 10.48
N ASP A 106 15.70 24.43 10.63
CA ASP A 106 15.70 25.84 10.94
C ASP A 106 16.31 26.14 12.33
N THR A 107 16.05 25.27 13.29
CA THR A 107 16.65 25.39 14.64
C THR A 107 18.16 25.29 14.59
N PHE A 108 18.70 24.32 13.85
CA PHE A 108 20.15 24.17 13.72
C PHE A 108 20.77 25.23 12.82
N HIS A 109 20.09 25.67 11.77
CA HIS A 109 20.50 26.81 10.95
C HIS A 109 20.71 28.06 11.81
N ASN A 110 19.74 28.43 12.65
CA ASN A 110 19.79 29.58 13.52
C ASN A 110 20.92 29.52 14.57
N LYS A 111 21.45 28.33 14.86
CA LYS A 111 22.58 28.10 15.76
C LYS A 111 23.91 27.93 15.01
N SER A 112 23.93 28.17 13.69
CA SER A 112 25.10 27.90 12.83
C SER A 112 25.63 26.47 12.95
N GLY A 113 24.72 25.52 13.21
CA GLY A 113 25.02 24.11 13.45
C GLY A 113 24.81 23.18 12.25
N LEU A 114 24.47 23.71 11.07
CA LEU A 114 24.34 22.93 9.87
C LEU A 114 25.65 22.89 9.08
N THR A 115 25.92 21.75 8.47
CA THR A 115 26.95 21.62 7.42
C THR A 115 26.41 22.16 6.08
N ASP A 116 27.29 22.33 5.09
CA ASP A 116 26.86 22.74 3.73
C ASP A 116 25.78 21.80 3.17
N LEU A 117 25.91 20.49 3.40
CA LEU A 117 24.89 19.52 3.01
C LEU A 117 23.59 19.76 3.79
N GLY A 118 23.66 20.07 5.09
CA GLY A 118 22.49 20.38 5.90
C GLY A 118 21.75 21.61 5.40
N GLU A 119 22.44 22.64 4.96
CA GLU A 119 21.84 23.84 4.34
C GLU A 119 21.17 23.51 2.99
N ASP A 120 21.82 22.73 2.14
CA ASP A 120 21.21 22.29 0.87
C ASP A 120 19.92 21.49 1.11
N VAL A 121 19.93 20.54 2.05
CA VAL A 121 18.75 19.77 2.44
C VAL A 121 17.64 20.70 2.97
N ARG A 122 17.98 21.65 3.83
CA ARG A 122 17.03 22.65 4.36
C ARG A 122 16.34 23.41 3.24
N LEU A 123 17.09 23.93 2.29
CA LEU A 123 16.53 24.66 1.14
C LEU A 123 15.62 23.80 0.26
N ARG A 124 15.98 22.53 0.08
CA ARG A 124 15.14 21.58 -0.65
C ARG A 124 13.85 21.26 0.10
N LEU A 125 13.91 21.09 1.43
CA LEU A 125 12.72 20.89 2.27
C LEU A 125 11.75 22.07 2.18
N GLN A 126 12.25 23.31 2.14
CA GLN A 126 11.42 24.49 1.95
C GLN A 126 10.70 24.47 0.61
N LYS A 127 11.37 24.10 -0.49
CA LYS A 127 10.73 23.94 -1.81
C LYS A 127 9.67 22.83 -1.80
N VAL A 128 9.94 21.71 -1.11
CA VAL A 128 8.95 20.63 -0.94
C VAL A 128 7.73 21.16 -0.19
N TRP A 129 7.94 21.92 0.87
CA TRP A 129 6.87 22.53 1.67
C TRP A 129 6.03 23.52 0.87
N GLU A 130 6.64 24.42 0.11
CA GLU A 130 5.91 25.36 -0.76
C GLU A 130 4.96 24.63 -1.70
N ASN A 131 5.39 23.48 -2.22
CA ASN A 131 4.56 22.65 -3.08
C ASN A 131 3.50 21.85 -2.31
N ALA A 132 3.79 21.39 -1.08
CA ALA A 132 2.92 20.52 -0.30
C ALA A 132 1.85 21.26 0.53
N ARG A 133 2.11 22.50 0.91
CA ARG A 133 1.28 23.30 1.82
C ARG A 133 -0.17 23.36 1.36
N GLY A 134 -1.10 23.03 2.25
CA GLY A 134 -2.54 23.02 2.00
C GLY A 134 -3.02 21.83 1.16
N ARG A 135 -2.14 20.86 0.87
CA ARG A 135 -2.47 19.68 0.06
C ARG A 135 -2.45 18.39 0.88
N GLY A 136 -2.43 18.48 2.20
CA GLY A 136 -2.35 17.33 3.10
C GLY A 136 -3.33 16.21 2.74
N GLY A 137 -2.82 15.01 2.52
CA GLY A 137 -3.61 13.81 2.19
C GLY A 137 -4.19 13.74 0.78
N ASN A 138 -4.04 14.78 -0.05
CA ASN A 138 -4.56 14.79 -1.42
C ASN A 138 -3.68 13.96 -2.37
N LEU A 139 -4.28 13.48 -3.44
CA LEU A 139 -3.58 12.77 -4.52
C LEU A 139 -2.61 13.70 -5.24
N THR A 140 -1.39 13.23 -5.47
CA THR A 140 -0.42 13.98 -6.28
C THR A 140 -0.66 13.77 -7.78
N PRO A 141 -0.14 14.65 -8.65
CA PRO A 141 -0.16 14.42 -10.11
C PRO A 141 0.55 13.09 -10.50
N LEU A 142 1.54 12.65 -9.71
CA LEU A 142 2.16 11.33 -9.89
C LEU A 142 1.15 10.22 -9.60
N GLY A 143 0.38 10.34 -8.52
CA GLY A 143 -0.66 9.37 -8.15
C GLY A 143 -1.74 9.21 -9.21
N GLU A 144 -2.14 10.31 -9.85
CA GLU A 144 -3.05 10.28 -10.98
C GLU A 144 -2.46 9.50 -12.17
N ARG A 145 -1.23 9.84 -12.58
CA ARG A 145 -0.53 9.12 -13.66
C ARG A 145 -0.34 7.62 -13.36
N GLN A 146 -0.10 7.26 -12.10
CA GLN A 146 0.01 5.86 -11.69
C GLN A 146 -1.29 5.10 -11.97
N HIS A 147 -2.44 5.66 -11.61
CA HIS A 147 -3.74 5.01 -11.85
C HIS A 147 -4.09 4.96 -13.34
N LYS A 148 -3.80 5.98 -14.11
CA LYS A 148 -3.91 5.94 -15.57
C LYS A 148 -3.04 4.84 -16.16
N ALA A 149 -1.81 4.71 -15.71
CA ALA A 149 -0.90 3.66 -16.17
C ALA A 149 -1.36 2.23 -15.78
N ILE A 150 -1.93 2.06 -14.59
CA ILE A 150 -2.51 0.76 -14.16
C ILE A 150 -3.68 0.41 -15.06
N ALA A 151 -4.60 1.34 -15.29
CA ALA A 151 -5.76 1.12 -16.17
C ALA A 151 -5.33 0.74 -17.59
N LYS A 152 -4.33 1.44 -18.14
CA LYS A 152 -3.79 1.13 -19.47
C LYS A 152 -3.19 -0.27 -19.53
N ARG A 153 -2.39 -0.68 -18.54
CA ARG A 153 -1.82 -2.04 -18.49
C ARG A 153 -2.91 -3.10 -18.39
N LEU A 154 -3.92 -2.88 -17.53
CA LEU A 154 -5.04 -3.81 -17.38
C LEU A 154 -5.82 -3.97 -18.69
N TYR A 155 -6.09 -2.87 -19.36
CA TYR A 155 -6.75 -2.86 -20.68
C TYR A 155 -5.94 -3.63 -21.72
N GLN A 156 -4.63 -3.40 -21.77
CA GLN A 156 -3.73 -4.08 -22.70
C GLN A 156 -3.58 -5.58 -22.42
N GLN A 157 -3.58 -5.94 -21.15
CA GLN A 157 -3.45 -7.34 -20.72
C GLN A 157 -4.71 -8.16 -20.95
N TYR A 158 -5.88 -7.55 -20.81
CA TYR A 158 -7.18 -8.22 -20.90
C TYR A 158 -8.13 -7.51 -21.87
N PRO A 159 -7.75 -7.33 -23.15
CA PRO A 159 -8.55 -6.55 -24.09
C PRO A 159 -9.95 -7.12 -24.35
N HIS A 160 -10.11 -8.45 -24.19
CA HIS A 160 -11.40 -9.11 -24.39
C HIS A 160 -12.46 -8.72 -23.34
N ILE A 161 -12.03 -8.28 -22.14
CA ILE A 161 -12.93 -7.84 -21.05
C ILE A 161 -13.52 -6.47 -21.34
N PHE A 162 -12.75 -5.62 -22.01
CA PHE A 162 -13.11 -4.23 -22.30
C PHE A 162 -13.67 -4.02 -23.70
N ARG A 163 -14.18 -5.08 -24.34
CA ARG A 163 -14.79 -4.99 -25.66
C ARG A 163 -16.16 -4.33 -25.59
N ASP A 164 -16.54 -3.71 -26.71
CA ASP A 164 -17.86 -3.13 -26.92
C ASP A 164 -18.30 -2.18 -25.78
N SER A 165 -19.54 -2.29 -25.34
CA SER A 165 -20.15 -1.50 -24.27
C SER A 165 -20.10 -2.21 -22.91
N ALA A 166 -18.99 -2.86 -22.56
CA ALA A 166 -18.85 -3.56 -21.31
C ALA A 166 -19.20 -2.66 -20.10
N ASN A 167 -19.90 -3.24 -19.12
CA ASN A 167 -20.33 -2.53 -17.92
C ASN A 167 -19.26 -2.65 -16.83
N ILE A 168 -18.85 -1.53 -16.27
CA ILE A 168 -17.87 -1.45 -15.18
C ILE A 168 -18.48 -0.74 -13.99
N SER A 169 -18.50 -1.40 -12.84
CA SER A 169 -18.88 -0.79 -11.56
C SER A 169 -17.63 -0.41 -10.78
N ALA A 170 -17.39 0.89 -10.61
CA ALA A 170 -16.25 1.40 -9.85
C ALA A 170 -16.72 2.01 -8.53
N ARG A 171 -16.05 1.62 -7.44
CA ARG A 171 -16.36 2.12 -6.09
C ARG A 171 -15.10 2.55 -5.40
N SER A 172 -15.18 3.62 -4.62
CA SER A 172 -14.10 4.08 -3.76
C SER A 172 -14.59 4.42 -2.36
N SER A 173 -13.66 4.50 -1.41
CA SER A 173 -13.95 5.15 -0.13
C SER A 173 -14.24 6.64 -0.35
N VAL A 174 -14.83 7.29 0.67
CA VAL A 174 -15.17 8.73 0.62
C VAL A 174 -13.95 9.66 0.74
N SER A 175 -12.76 9.11 0.86
CA SER A 175 -11.53 9.93 0.85
C SER A 175 -11.28 10.52 -0.53
N VAL A 176 -11.05 11.84 -0.60
CA VAL A 176 -10.81 12.57 -1.86
C VAL A 176 -9.74 11.91 -2.73
N ARG A 177 -8.60 11.50 -2.14
CA ARG A 177 -7.54 10.81 -2.87
C ARG A 177 -7.97 9.48 -3.50
N CYS A 178 -8.90 8.76 -2.86
CA CYS A 178 -9.43 7.50 -3.39
C CYS A 178 -10.40 7.77 -4.54
N ILE A 179 -11.28 8.76 -4.38
CA ILE A 179 -12.19 9.20 -5.45
C ILE A 179 -11.41 9.64 -6.68
N MET A 180 -10.38 10.47 -6.49
CA MET A 180 -9.52 10.95 -7.59
C MET A 180 -8.74 9.81 -8.25
N SER A 181 -8.27 8.82 -7.47
CA SER A 181 -7.61 7.64 -8.02
C SER A 181 -8.56 6.78 -8.87
N MET A 182 -9.78 6.54 -8.37
CA MET A 182 -10.82 5.85 -9.13
C MET A 182 -11.18 6.63 -10.41
N SER A 183 -11.30 7.95 -10.32
CA SER A 183 -11.61 8.81 -11.46
C SER A 183 -10.52 8.73 -12.52
N ALA A 184 -9.24 8.86 -12.15
CA ALA A 184 -8.12 8.76 -13.07
C ALA A 184 -8.05 7.39 -13.76
N PHE A 185 -8.27 6.31 -13.00
CA PHE A 185 -8.32 4.95 -13.54
C PHE A 185 -9.44 4.77 -14.56
N THR A 186 -10.65 5.17 -14.21
CA THR A 186 -11.83 5.00 -15.06
C THR A 186 -11.85 5.97 -16.23
N GLU A 187 -11.29 7.17 -16.09
CA GLU A 187 -11.07 8.11 -17.21
C GLU A 187 -10.18 7.46 -18.27
N GLN A 188 -9.05 6.89 -17.86
CA GLN A 188 -8.14 6.22 -18.80
C GLN A 188 -8.81 5.05 -19.53
N LEU A 189 -9.65 4.27 -18.86
CA LEU A 189 -10.43 3.23 -19.54
C LEU A 189 -11.37 3.82 -20.57
N LYS A 190 -12.05 4.92 -20.28
CA LYS A 190 -12.94 5.61 -21.24
C LYS A 190 -12.17 6.25 -22.40
N GLU A 191 -10.96 6.75 -22.18
CA GLU A 191 -10.07 7.23 -23.24
C GLU A 191 -9.68 6.09 -24.20
N LEU A 192 -9.43 4.88 -23.67
CA LEU A 192 -9.06 3.72 -24.46
C LEU A 192 -10.26 3.06 -25.18
N ASN A 193 -11.43 3.07 -24.55
CA ASN A 193 -12.69 2.63 -25.16
C ASN A 193 -13.86 3.51 -24.71
N PRO A 194 -14.27 4.50 -25.51
CA PRO A 194 -15.39 5.40 -25.21
C PRO A 194 -16.75 4.71 -25.05
N SER A 195 -16.92 3.49 -25.57
CA SER A 195 -18.17 2.74 -25.49
C SER A 195 -18.44 2.12 -24.11
N LEU A 196 -17.43 1.98 -23.26
CA LEU A 196 -17.60 1.39 -21.93
C LEU A 196 -18.66 2.12 -21.11
N GLN A 197 -19.52 1.38 -20.44
CA GLN A 197 -20.48 1.91 -19.48
C GLN A 197 -19.90 1.85 -18.08
N ILE A 198 -19.51 3.02 -17.53
CA ILE A 198 -18.83 3.08 -16.23
C ILE A 198 -19.69 3.82 -15.22
N THR A 199 -20.13 3.10 -14.18
CA THR A 199 -20.76 3.69 -13.00
C THR A 199 -19.71 3.93 -11.93
N ARG A 200 -19.80 5.07 -11.23
CA ARG A 200 -18.87 5.45 -10.14
C ARG A 200 -19.65 5.76 -8.89
N GLU A 201 -19.22 5.19 -7.78
CA GLU A 201 -19.80 5.46 -6.47
C GLU A 201 -18.70 5.73 -5.43
N ALA A 202 -18.97 6.72 -4.57
CA ALA A 202 -18.19 6.97 -3.36
C ALA A 202 -19.17 7.42 -2.27
N ASN A 203 -19.55 6.52 -1.38
CA ASN A 203 -20.55 6.80 -0.35
C ASN A 203 -20.26 6.02 0.93
N GLN A 204 -20.89 6.44 2.04
CA GLN A 204 -20.74 5.81 3.36
C GLN A 204 -21.26 4.37 3.41
N ARG A 205 -22.23 4.01 2.58
CA ARG A 205 -22.86 2.68 2.55
C ARG A 205 -21.86 1.54 2.37
N HIS A 206 -20.76 1.79 1.66
CA HIS A 206 -19.76 0.78 1.32
C HIS A 206 -18.48 0.87 2.15
N MET A 207 -18.41 1.82 3.10
CA MET A 207 -17.18 2.04 3.87
C MET A 207 -16.74 0.81 4.66
N ASP A 208 -17.67 0.01 5.18
CA ASP A 208 -17.38 -1.21 5.94
C ASP A 208 -16.64 -2.27 5.10
N TYR A 209 -16.76 -2.20 3.76
CA TYR A 209 -16.16 -3.17 2.84
C TYR A 209 -14.89 -2.64 2.13
N ILE A 210 -14.73 -1.34 2.04
CA ILE A 210 -13.65 -0.71 1.26
C ILE A 210 -12.75 0.21 2.09
N ALA A 211 -13.09 0.48 3.34
CA ALA A 211 -12.20 1.17 4.26
C ALA A 211 -11.08 0.22 4.73
N TYR A 212 -9.94 0.80 5.10
CA TYR A 212 -8.81 0.05 5.65
C TYR A 212 -8.99 -0.32 7.13
N THR A 213 -10.02 0.19 7.77
CA THR A 213 -10.40 -0.11 9.16
C THR A 213 -11.87 -0.50 9.24
N SER A 214 -12.20 -1.32 10.22
CA SER A 214 -13.56 -1.60 10.65
C SER A 214 -13.70 -1.28 12.13
N PRO A 215 -14.93 -1.12 12.68
CA PRO A 215 -15.13 -0.97 14.12
C PRO A 215 -14.49 -2.09 14.94
N GLU A 216 -14.48 -3.32 14.42
CA GLU A 216 -13.82 -4.48 15.03
C GLU A 216 -12.30 -4.33 15.02
N ALA A 217 -11.71 -3.93 13.89
CA ALA A 217 -10.27 -3.70 13.78
C ALA A 217 -9.82 -2.54 14.68
N GLU A 218 -10.61 -1.47 14.77
CA GLU A 218 -10.34 -0.35 15.68
C GLU A 218 -10.40 -0.77 17.16
N LYS A 219 -11.36 -1.61 17.52
CA LYS A 219 -11.45 -2.19 18.85
C LYS A 219 -10.24 -3.06 19.18
N LEU A 220 -9.78 -3.90 18.26
CA LEU A 220 -8.57 -4.71 18.42
C LEU A 220 -7.31 -3.85 18.50
N GLY A 221 -7.28 -2.74 17.78
CA GLY A 221 -6.19 -1.77 17.80
C GLY A 221 -6.23 -0.78 18.97
N SER A 222 -7.28 -0.81 19.80
CA SER A 222 -7.44 0.14 20.92
C SER A 222 -6.34 0.04 21.97
N ALA A 223 -6.16 1.12 22.76
CA ALA A 223 -5.17 1.15 23.82
C ALA A 223 -5.39 0.08 24.91
N SER A 224 -6.64 -0.39 25.06
CA SER A 224 -7.03 -1.43 26.01
C SER A 224 -6.92 -2.85 25.46
N ALA A 225 -6.47 -3.03 24.20
CA ALA A 225 -6.35 -4.36 23.61
C ALA A 225 -5.30 -5.21 24.36
N PRO A 226 -5.61 -6.45 24.73
CA PRO A 226 -4.72 -7.30 25.54
C PRO A 226 -3.33 -7.51 24.93
N TRP A 227 -3.24 -7.56 23.60
CA TRP A 227 -1.97 -7.72 22.88
C TRP A 227 -1.01 -6.55 23.12
N ARG A 228 -1.50 -5.33 23.41
CA ARG A 228 -0.63 -4.18 23.69
C ARG A 228 0.16 -4.35 24.97
N THR A 229 -0.44 -4.90 26.01
CA THR A 229 0.26 -5.22 27.24
C THR A 229 1.34 -6.28 27.01
N ALA A 230 0.99 -7.32 26.26
CA ALA A 230 1.96 -8.36 25.88
C ALA A 230 3.10 -7.80 25.02
N PHE A 231 2.80 -6.93 24.08
CA PHE A 231 3.79 -6.28 23.23
C PHE A 231 4.71 -5.36 24.05
N HIS A 232 4.14 -4.55 24.95
CA HIS A 232 4.93 -3.67 25.83
C HIS A 232 5.88 -4.48 26.75
N THR A 233 5.39 -5.57 27.32
CA THR A 233 6.24 -6.49 28.08
C THR A 233 7.35 -7.09 27.22
N PHE A 234 7.07 -7.39 25.96
CA PHE A 234 8.08 -7.85 25.02
C PHE A 234 9.12 -6.76 24.74
N GLU A 235 8.69 -5.51 24.48
CA GLU A 235 9.59 -4.37 24.26
C GLU A 235 10.54 -4.18 25.45
N GLU A 236 9.98 -4.15 26.67
CA GLU A 236 10.78 -3.99 27.90
C GLU A 236 11.84 -5.07 28.09
N ASN A 237 11.54 -6.30 27.68
CA ASN A 237 12.44 -7.43 27.89
C ASN A 237 13.44 -7.67 26.74
N HIS A 238 13.17 -7.18 25.53
CA HIS A 238 13.92 -7.55 24.32
C HIS A 238 14.44 -6.35 23.53
N ILE A 239 13.82 -5.17 23.67
CA ILE A 239 14.23 -3.98 22.96
C ILE A 239 14.93 -3.03 23.94
N HIS A 240 16.19 -2.75 23.69
CA HIS A 240 17.00 -1.85 24.47
C HIS A 240 17.27 -0.57 23.66
N PRO A 241 16.40 0.47 23.75
CA PRO A 241 16.53 1.69 22.94
C PRO A 241 17.88 2.39 23.13
N GLU A 242 18.50 2.20 24.29
CA GLU A 242 19.83 2.74 24.60
C GLU A 242 20.97 2.06 23.81
N ARG A 243 20.68 0.99 23.06
CA ARG A 243 21.64 0.27 22.21
C ARG A 243 21.42 0.49 20.72
N LEU A 244 20.39 1.26 20.35
CA LEU A 244 20.06 1.68 18.99
C LEU A 244 20.63 3.05 18.70
#